data_1bcc6035b30527616559e8b4c4ba3f7e
#
_entry.id   1bcc6035b30527616559e8b4c4ba3f7e
#
_cell.length_a   1.000
_cell.length_b   1.000
_cell.length_c   1.000
_cell.angle_alpha   90.00
_cell.angle_beta   90.00
_cell.angle_gamma   90.00
#
_symmetry.space_group_name_H-M   'P 1'
#
loop_
_entity.id
_entity.type
_entity.pdbx_description
1 polymer ?
#
loop_
_entity_poly.entity_id
_entity_poly.type
_entity_poly.pdbx_seq_one_letter_code
_entity_poly.pdbx_strand_id
1 'polypeptide(L)'
;IMQGLIGKKVGMTSVFDDNGKNIPCTVLEVGPCVVSQVKTVKNDGYAALQLSFDDKREKSSNKAEIGHFKKAGTGPKRKMAEFVGFEEDKYKIGDVITVELFDDDTYLDVRGWTKGKGFQGVVKRYGFGGVGGTTHGQHNRLRAPGSIGASSWPSRVMKGMRMAGRTGGKQQETELRKIKIIPESVSYTHLRAHETKAN
;
A
#
# COMPACT_ATOMS: atom_id res chain seq x y z
N ILE A 1 -14.92 1.85 7.72
CA ILE A 1 -13.45 1.97 7.73
C ILE A 1 -12.97 1.15 8.90
N MET A 2 -12.10 0.20 8.64
CA MET A 2 -11.69 -0.83 9.59
C MET A 2 -10.49 -0.39 10.43
N GLN A 3 -10.30 -1.03 11.57
CA GLN A 3 -9.08 -0.91 12.36
C GLN A 3 -7.87 -1.28 11.51
N GLY A 4 -6.72 -0.67 11.75
CA GLY A 4 -5.53 -0.90 10.94
C GLY A 4 -4.23 -0.57 11.68
N LEU A 5 -3.12 -1.09 11.20
CA LEU A 5 -1.78 -0.83 11.71
C LEU A 5 -0.85 -0.38 10.59
N ILE A 6 0.23 0.28 10.99
CA ILE A 6 1.30 0.66 10.07
C ILE A 6 2.32 -0.46 10.02
N GLY A 7 2.70 -0.87 8.81
CA GLY A 7 3.70 -1.90 8.62
C GLY A 7 4.71 -1.54 7.53
N LYS A 8 5.78 -2.31 7.49
CA LYS A 8 6.89 -2.19 6.55
C LYS A 8 7.12 -3.52 5.84
N LYS A 9 7.20 -3.48 4.51
CA LYS A 9 7.58 -4.66 3.73
C LYS A 9 9.06 -4.95 3.93
N VAL A 10 9.37 -6.12 4.49
CA VAL A 10 10.75 -6.60 4.68
C VAL A 10 11.24 -7.29 3.40
N GLY A 11 10.43 -8.19 2.85
CA GLY A 11 10.82 -8.95 1.67
C GLY A 11 9.77 -9.94 1.23
N MET A 12 10.20 -10.87 0.39
CA MET A 12 9.39 -12.01 -0.05
C MET A 12 10.14 -13.31 0.24
N THR A 13 9.38 -14.33 0.61
CA THR A 13 9.88 -15.68 0.84
C THR A 13 8.84 -16.69 0.37
N SER A 14 9.13 -17.97 0.53
CA SER A 14 8.16 -19.03 0.32
C SER A 14 8.07 -19.93 1.56
N VAL A 15 6.87 -20.43 1.84
CA VAL A 15 6.59 -21.35 2.93
C VAL A 15 5.90 -22.56 2.35
N PHE A 16 6.22 -23.74 2.86
CA PHE A 16 5.55 -24.96 2.47
C PHE A 16 4.36 -25.19 3.38
N ASP A 17 3.23 -25.53 2.79
CA ASP A 17 2.03 -25.95 3.50
C ASP A 17 2.20 -27.41 3.98
N ASP A 18 1.33 -27.87 4.89
CA ASP A 18 1.33 -29.25 5.42
C ASP A 18 1.23 -30.31 4.31
N ASN A 19 0.66 -29.95 3.16
CA ASN A 19 0.58 -30.77 1.96
C ASN A 19 1.83 -30.71 1.06
N GLY A 20 2.91 -30.06 1.50
CA GLY A 20 4.13 -29.87 0.71
C GLY A 20 4.02 -28.86 -0.44
N LYS A 21 2.93 -28.11 -0.53
CA LYS A 21 2.74 -27.10 -1.55
C LYS A 21 3.51 -25.82 -1.21
N ASN A 22 4.35 -25.37 -2.14
CA ASN A 22 5.07 -24.12 -2.00
C ASN A 22 4.12 -22.92 -2.18
N ILE A 23 4.06 -22.03 -1.18
CA ILE A 23 3.24 -20.83 -1.16
C ILE A 23 4.16 -19.62 -1.09
N PRO A 24 4.20 -18.77 -2.13
CA PRO A 24 4.97 -17.54 -2.10
C PRO A 24 4.34 -16.53 -1.13
N CYS A 25 5.14 -15.93 -0.27
CA CYS A 25 4.69 -15.00 0.74
C CYS A 25 5.49 -13.70 0.79
N THR A 26 4.83 -12.66 1.22
CA THR A 26 5.46 -11.39 1.56
C THR A 26 5.60 -11.30 3.08
N VAL A 27 6.77 -10.90 3.52
CA VAL A 27 7.07 -10.65 4.92
C VAL A 27 6.82 -9.19 5.22
N LEU A 28 5.94 -8.93 6.18
CA LEU A 28 5.65 -7.59 6.68
C LEU A 28 6.03 -7.49 8.16
N GLU A 29 6.76 -6.47 8.52
CA GLU A 29 6.99 -6.04 9.90
C GLU A 29 5.86 -5.09 10.27
N VAL A 30 4.95 -5.50 11.15
CA VAL A 30 3.76 -4.74 11.53
C VAL A 30 3.79 -4.44 13.03
N GLY A 31 3.84 -3.15 13.36
CA GLY A 31 3.95 -2.72 14.76
C GLY A 31 5.34 -3.01 15.38
N PRO A 32 5.51 -2.74 16.67
CA PRO A 32 4.54 -2.09 17.55
C PRO A 32 4.22 -0.65 17.14
N CYS A 33 2.93 -0.32 17.09
CA CYS A 33 2.47 1.03 16.77
C CYS A 33 2.09 1.77 18.05
N VAL A 34 2.59 2.99 18.22
CA VAL A 34 2.29 3.82 19.38
C VAL A 34 1.19 4.81 19.03
N VAL A 35 0.21 4.96 19.90
CA VAL A 35 -0.86 5.97 19.79
C VAL A 35 -0.26 7.35 20.08
N SER A 36 -0.06 8.15 19.05
CA SER A 36 0.50 9.49 19.17
C SER A 36 -0.56 10.55 19.50
N GLN A 37 -1.80 10.34 19.05
CA GLN A 37 -2.92 11.24 19.34
C GLN A 37 -4.24 10.47 19.25
N VAL A 38 -5.16 10.81 20.13
CA VAL A 38 -6.58 10.40 20.04
C VAL A 38 -7.36 11.61 19.55
N LYS A 39 -8.04 11.46 18.42
CA LYS A 39 -8.92 12.48 17.84
C LYS A 39 -10.35 12.21 18.24
N THR A 40 -11.02 13.27 18.70
CA THR A 40 -12.40 13.22 19.17
C THR A 40 -13.30 14.12 18.34
N VAL A 41 -14.56 13.75 18.24
CA VAL A 41 -15.56 14.53 17.49
C VAL A 41 -15.67 15.97 18.02
N LYS A 42 -15.46 16.18 19.31
CA LYS A 42 -15.57 17.52 19.94
C LYS A 42 -14.46 18.48 19.49
N ASN A 43 -13.22 17.99 19.35
CA ASN A 43 -12.06 18.83 19.06
C ASN A 43 -11.70 18.83 17.58
N ASP A 44 -11.79 17.66 16.92
CA ASP A 44 -11.29 17.45 15.56
C ASP A 44 -12.42 17.27 14.53
N GLY A 45 -13.67 17.12 14.98
CA GLY A 45 -14.83 16.90 14.14
C GLY A 45 -15.04 15.44 13.69
N TYR A 46 -14.12 14.55 14.04
CA TYR A 46 -14.21 13.11 13.78
C TYR A 46 -13.42 12.31 14.81
N ALA A 47 -13.79 11.04 14.99
CA ALA A 47 -13.11 10.11 15.89
C ALA A 47 -12.09 9.29 15.12
N ALA A 48 -10.83 9.29 15.56
CA ALA A 48 -9.75 8.50 14.97
C ALA A 48 -8.58 8.33 15.94
N LEU A 49 -7.81 7.26 15.78
CA LEU A 49 -6.51 7.08 16.42
C LEU A 49 -5.38 7.41 15.45
N GLN A 50 -4.50 8.29 15.85
CA GLN A 50 -3.26 8.51 15.12
C GLN A 50 -2.20 7.56 15.65
N LEU A 51 -1.78 6.62 14.81
CA LEU A 51 -0.74 5.64 15.11
C LEU A 51 0.59 6.07 14.50
N SER A 52 1.66 5.74 15.19
CA SER A 52 3.02 6.05 14.77
C SER A 52 3.91 4.81 14.82
N PHE A 53 4.80 4.68 13.83
CA PHE A 53 5.64 3.50 13.60
C PHE A 53 7.04 3.89 13.12
N ASP A 54 8.02 3.02 13.42
CA ASP A 54 9.44 3.12 13.05
C ASP A 54 10.15 4.34 13.66
N ASP A 55 11.21 4.10 14.41
CA ASP A 55 11.95 5.14 15.13
C ASP A 55 12.73 6.05 14.19
N LYS A 56 12.71 7.34 14.48
CA LYS A 56 13.43 8.38 13.77
C LYS A 56 14.45 9.05 14.70
N ARG A 57 15.64 9.29 14.19
CA ARG A 57 16.67 9.99 14.95
C ARG A 57 16.22 11.43 15.24
N GLU A 58 16.40 11.92 16.46
CA GLU A 58 16.04 13.29 16.85
C GLU A 58 16.73 14.35 15.96
N LYS A 59 17.99 14.13 15.59
CA LYS A 59 18.73 15.03 14.70
C LYS A 59 18.07 15.25 13.32
N SER A 60 17.22 14.31 12.89
CA SER A 60 16.50 14.39 11.59
C SER A 60 15.02 14.82 11.77
N SER A 61 14.64 15.20 12.97
CA SER A 61 13.26 15.57 13.32
C SER A 61 13.13 17.07 13.58
N ASN A 62 12.01 17.65 13.18
CA ASN A 62 11.70 19.05 13.43
C ASN A 62 11.28 19.25 14.89
N LYS A 63 11.47 20.46 15.43
CA LYS A 63 11.03 20.80 16.79
C LYS A 63 9.54 20.54 17.03
N ALA A 64 8.70 20.76 16.02
CA ALA A 64 7.27 20.48 16.09
C ALA A 64 6.97 18.98 16.22
N GLU A 65 7.64 18.13 15.42
CA GLU A 65 7.54 16.67 15.53
C GLU A 65 7.98 16.19 16.91
N ILE A 66 9.13 16.65 17.39
CA ILE A 66 9.63 16.30 18.73
C ILE A 66 8.62 16.69 19.82
N GLY A 67 8.05 17.89 19.73
CA GLY A 67 7.02 18.36 20.68
C GLY A 67 5.75 17.49 20.64
N HIS A 68 5.34 17.05 19.46
CA HIS A 68 4.18 16.17 19.27
C HIS A 68 4.40 14.81 19.94
N PHE A 69 5.53 14.17 19.68
CA PHE A 69 5.86 12.86 20.25
C PHE A 69 6.16 12.91 21.76
N LYS A 70 6.71 14.02 22.26
CA LYS A 70 6.87 14.22 23.72
C LYS A 70 5.54 14.20 24.47
N LYS A 71 4.45 14.73 23.89
CA LYS A 71 3.11 14.62 24.47
C LYS A 71 2.62 13.18 24.57
N ALA A 72 3.03 12.34 23.61
CA ALA A 72 2.72 10.91 23.59
C ALA A 72 3.68 10.07 24.45
N GLY A 73 4.68 10.69 25.10
CA GLY A 73 5.67 9.98 25.92
C GLY A 73 6.65 9.14 25.13
N THR A 74 6.80 9.38 23.82
CA THR A 74 7.65 8.58 22.93
C THR A 74 8.66 9.44 22.16
N GLY A 75 9.68 8.79 21.61
CA GLY A 75 10.60 9.41 20.67
C GLY A 75 9.96 9.65 19.29
N PRO A 76 10.60 10.47 18.44
CA PRO A 76 10.11 10.74 17.10
C PRO A 76 9.97 9.47 16.28
N LYS A 77 8.88 9.33 15.52
CA LYS A 77 8.61 8.21 14.63
C LYS A 77 8.65 8.66 13.16
N ARG A 78 8.92 7.72 12.24
CA ARG A 78 9.04 8.00 10.81
C ARG A 78 7.71 8.10 10.08
N LYS A 79 6.75 7.30 10.48
CA LYS A 79 5.44 7.21 9.82
C LYS A 79 4.34 7.44 10.84
N MET A 80 3.38 8.24 10.44
CA MET A 80 2.13 8.46 11.16
C MET A 80 0.99 8.26 10.19
N ALA A 81 -0.08 7.66 10.66
CA ALA A 81 -1.32 7.52 9.93
C ALA A 81 -2.50 7.51 10.88
N GLU A 82 -3.64 7.95 10.40
CA GLU A 82 -4.87 7.96 11.15
C GLU A 82 -5.75 6.79 10.73
N PHE A 83 -6.28 6.12 11.71
CA PHE A 83 -7.19 5.00 11.52
C PHE A 83 -8.51 5.29 12.23
N VAL A 84 -9.60 5.05 11.54
CA VAL A 84 -10.97 5.17 12.03
C VAL A 84 -11.50 3.77 12.31
N GLY A 85 -12.48 3.64 13.24
CA GLY A 85 -13.11 2.35 13.55
C GLY A 85 -12.58 1.67 14.80
N PHE A 86 -11.71 2.33 15.54
CA PHE A 86 -11.40 1.93 16.92
C PHE A 86 -12.52 2.36 17.85
N GLU A 87 -12.77 1.57 18.89
CA GLU A 87 -13.71 1.92 19.96
C GLU A 87 -13.20 3.16 20.69
N GLU A 88 -14.11 4.12 20.89
CA GLU A 88 -13.82 5.30 21.66
C GLU A 88 -13.50 4.87 23.10
N ASP A 89 -12.53 5.53 23.74
CA ASP A 89 -12.05 5.29 25.11
C ASP A 89 -11.27 3.98 25.38
N LYS A 90 -11.09 3.10 24.42
CA LYS A 90 -10.30 1.87 24.60
C LYS A 90 -8.79 2.15 24.65
N TYR A 91 -8.32 3.14 23.90
CA TYR A 91 -6.91 3.45 23.76
C TYR A 91 -6.59 4.86 24.23
N LYS A 92 -5.47 4.99 24.96
CA LYS A 92 -4.94 6.26 25.45
C LYS A 92 -3.70 6.66 24.67
N ILE A 93 -3.35 7.93 24.75
CA ILE A 93 -2.09 8.45 24.19
C ILE A 93 -0.91 7.74 24.88
N GLY A 94 0.02 7.19 24.08
CA GLY A 94 1.16 6.42 24.54
C GLY A 94 0.96 4.91 24.55
N ASP A 95 -0.27 4.41 24.39
CA ASP A 95 -0.53 2.97 24.30
C ASP A 95 0.14 2.36 23.08
N VAL A 96 0.52 1.09 23.20
CA VAL A 96 1.17 0.32 22.14
C VAL A 96 0.20 -0.72 21.61
N ILE A 97 -0.01 -0.71 20.31
CA ILE A 97 -0.85 -1.68 19.62
C ILE A 97 0.05 -2.61 18.80
N THR A 98 -0.11 -3.91 19.04
CA THR A 98 0.66 -4.98 18.39
C THR A 98 -0.13 -5.65 17.27
N VAL A 99 0.52 -6.54 16.55
CA VAL A 99 -0.08 -7.30 15.46
C VAL A 99 -1.18 -8.28 15.91
N GLU A 100 -1.25 -8.58 17.20
CA GLU A 100 -2.29 -9.43 17.81
C GLU A 100 -3.71 -8.92 17.53
N LEU A 101 -3.85 -7.62 17.20
CA LEU A 101 -5.10 -7.06 16.74
C LEU A 101 -5.75 -7.84 15.59
N PHE A 102 -4.96 -8.55 14.80
CA PHE A 102 -5.40 -9.30 13.62
C PHE A 102 -5.41 -10.83 13.83
N ASP A 103 -5.34 -11.32 15.05
CA ASP A 103 -5.26 -12.77 15.32
C ASP A 103 -6.47 -13.53 14.78
N ASP A 104 -7.66 -12.98 14.91
CA ASP A 104 -8.90 -13.59 14.45
C ASP A 104 -9.16 -13.44 12.96
N ASP A 105 -8.44 -12.52 12.29
CA ASP A 105 -8.66 -12.21 10.89
C ASP A 105 -7.99 -13.24 9.96
N THR A 106 -8.72 -13.72 8.96
CA THR A 106 -8.18 -14.63 7.93
C THR A 106 -7.66 -13.85 6.71
N TYR A 107 -8.26 -12.72 6.40
CA TYR A 107 -7.91 -11.84 5.28
C TYR A 107 -7.62 -10.43 5.80
N LEU A 108 -6.67 -9.78 5.19
CA LEU A 108 -6.24 -8.42 5.53
C LEU A 108 -6.14 -7.57 4.26
N ASP A 109 -6.61 -6.34 4.36
CA ASP A 109 -6.42 -5.33 3.33
C ASP A 109 -5.09 -4.60 3.53
N VAL A 110 -4.23 -4.66 2.54
CA VAL A 110 -2.94 -3.96 2.59
C VAL A 110 -2.93 -2.82 1.58
N ARG A 111 -2.73 -1.60 2.09
CA ARG A 111 -2.55 -0.39 1.29
C ARG A 111 -1.08 -0.03 1.21
N GLY A 112 -0.58 0.14 0.01
CA GLY A 112 0.81 0.49 -0.21
C GLY A 112 1.01 1.36 -1.44
N TRP A 113 2.21 1.95 -1.55
CA TRP A 113 2.62 2.72 -2.72
C TRP A 113 3.47 1.85 -3.64
N THR A 114 3.03 1.67 -4.86
CA THR A 114 3.79 0.92 -5.85
C THR A 114 5.04 1.68 -6.29
N LYS A 115 6.09 0.95 -6.65
CA LYS A 115 7.31 1.56 -7.21
C LYS A 115 6.98 2.33 -8.49
N GLY A 116 7.49 3.55 -8.62
CA GLY A 116 7.37 4.35 -9.82
C GLY A 116 8.15 3.72 -10.99
N LYS A 117 7.54 3.68 -12.17
CA LYS A 117 8.16 3.18 -13.41
C LYS A 117 8.38 4.30 -14.45
N GLY A 118 8.14 5.54 -14.05
CA GLY A 118 8.23 6.70 -14.94
C GLY A 118 7.14 6.71 -16.03
N PHE A 119 7.41 7.42 -17.13
CA PHE A 119 6.54 7.47 -18.29
C PHE A 119 6.70 6.18 -19.11
N GLN A 120 5.60 5.47 -19.36
CA GLN A 120 5.60 4.21 -20.11
C GLN A 120 4.64 4.28 -21.30
N GLY A 121 5.05 3.64 -22.38
CA GLY A 121 4.20 3.44 -23.56
C GLY A 121 3.07 2.43 -23.30
N VAL A 122 2.09 2.40 -24.19
CA VAL A 122 0.87 1.60 -24.06
C VAL A 122 1.13 0.09 -24.00
N VAL A 123 2.16 -0.38 -24.64
CA VAL A 123 2.55 -1.81 -24.61
C VAL A 123 2.93 -2.23 -23.20
N LYS A 124 3.82 -1.49 -22.52
CA LYS A 124 4.24 -1.81 -21.14
C LYS A 124 3.19 -1.44 -20.11
N ARG A 125 2.43 -0.37 -20.35
CA ARG A 125 1.45 0.14 -19.38
C ARG A 125 0.16 -0.66 -19.37
N TYR A 126 -0.30 -1.13 -20.52
CA TYR A 126 -1.60 -1.81 -20.70
C TYR A 126 -1.55 -3.15 -21.43
N GLY A 127 -0.37 -3.63 -21.82
CA GLY A 127 -0.23 -4.90 -22.53
C GLY A 127 -0.72 -4.88 -23.98
N PHE A 128 -0.72 -3.71 -24.63
CA PHE A 128 -1.11 -3.62 -26.03
C PHE A 128 -0.15 -4.45 -26.91
N GLY A 129 -0.69 -5.20 -27.87
CA GLY A 129 0.11 -6.03 -28.78
C GLY A 129 0.94 -5.24 -29.79
N GLY A 130 0.58 -3.98 -30.04
CA GLY A 130 1.17 -3.23 -31.15
C GLY A 130 0.71 -3.76 -32.52
N VAL A 131 1.53 -3.59 -33.54
CA VAL A 131 1.19 -3.97 -34.93
C VAL A 131 1.72 -5.37 -35.27
N GLY A 132 2.44 -6.06 -34.38
CA GLY A 132 3.08 -7.36 -34.64
C GLY A 132 4.45 -7.20 -35.30
N GLY A 133 4.71 -7.96 -36.30
CA GLY A 133 6.01 -7.94 -37.00
C GLY A 133 6.19 -6.77 -37.97
N THR A 134 7.43 -6.60 -38.44
CA THR A 134 7.74 -5.70 -39.54
C THR A 134 7.36 -6.34 -40.85
N THR A 135 6.47 -5.69 -41.58
CA THR A 135 6.11 -6.05 -42.97
C THR A 135 6.56 -4.94 -43.92
N HIS A 136 6.53 -5.22 -45.23
CA HIS A 136 6.85 -4.22 -46.25
C HIS A 136 6.02 -2.95 -46.08
N GLY A 137 6.68 -1.78 -45.94
CA GLY A 137 6.03 -0.49 -45.74
C GLY A 137 5.60 -0.15 -44.32
N GLN A 138 5.80 -1.05 -43.36
CA GLN A 138 5.47 -0.78 -41.95
C GLN A 138 6.63 -0.09 -41.26
N HIS A 139 6.46 1.20 -40.92
CA HIS A 139 7.45 2.01 -40.21
C HIS A 139 6.85 2.71 -38.99
N ASN A 140 7.64 2.89 -37.93
CA ASN A 140 7.38 3.75 -36.77
C ASN A 140 6.08 3.50 -35.97
N ARG A 141 5.35 2.39 -36.18
CA ARG A 141 4.09 2.08 -35.50
C ARG A 141 4.11 0.80 -34.66
N LEU A 142 5.27 0.18 -34.51
CA LEU A 142 5.40 -1.12 -33.84
C LEU A 142 4.81 -1.15 -32.42
N ARG A 143 4.92 -0.05 -31.72
CA ARG A 143 4.47 0.08 -30.32
C ARG A 143 3.41 1.18 -30.11
N ALA A 144 2.67 1.49 -31.15
CA ALA A 144 1.64 2.51 -31.13
C ALA A 144 0.34 1.99 -30.47
N PRO A 145 -0.50 2.88 -29.92
CA PRO A 145 -1.77 2.50 -29.31
C PRO A 145 -2.83 2.04 -30.34
N GLY A 146 -2.66 2.37 -31.62
CA GLY A 146 -3.68 2.17 -32.65
C GLY A 146 -4.72 3.29 -32.66
N SER A 147 -5.94 2.98 -33.08
CA SER A 147 -7.02 3.96 -33.10
C SER A 147 -7.42 4.39 -31.70
N ILE A 148 -7.64 5.70 -31.53
CA ILE A 148 -8.05 6.32 -30.25
C ILE A 148 -9.52 6.77 -30.24
N GLY A 149 -10.25 6.53 -31.33
CA GLY A 149 -11.67 6.85 -31.45
C GLY A 149 -12.14 6.96 -32.89
N ALA A 150 -13.44 7.26 -33.05
CA ALA A 150 -14.04 7.53 -34.35
C ALA A 150 -13.76 8.98 -34.79
N SER A 151 -13.81 9.23 -36.10
CA SER A 151 -13.44 10.51 -36.71
C SER A 151 -14.47 11.63 -36.42
N SER A 152 -15.41 11.83 -37.34
CA SER A 152 -16.30 12.99 -37.33
C SER A 152 -17.28 13.01 -36.16
N TRP A 153 -17.69 11.88 -35.67
CA TRP A 153 -18.57 11.76 -34.52
C TRP A 153 -18.02 10.69 -33.56
N PRO A 154 -17.84 10.97 -32.28
CA PRO A 154 -18.21 12.16 -31.47
C PRO A 154 -17.17 13.30 -31.51
N SER A 155 -16.20 13.31 -32.42
CA SER A 155 -15.16 14.36 -32.59
C SER A 155 -14.29 14.60 -31.36
N ARG A 156 -14.16 13.62 -30.50
CA ARG A 156 -13.36 13.69 -29.28
C ARG A 156 -12.82 12.32 -28.89
N VAL A 157 -11.77 12.31 -28.07
CA VAL A 157 -11.29 11.12 -27.39
C VAL A 157 -12.04 10.98 -26.06
N MET A 158 -12.57 9.79 -25.79
CA MET A 158 -13.33 9.52 -24.56
C MET A 158 -12.42 9.57 -23.33
N LYS A 159 -12.98 9.99 -22.19
CA LYS A 159 -12.27 9.92 -20.89
C LYS A 159 -11.93 8.46 -20.56
N GLY A 160 -10.74 8.23 -19.97
CA GLY A 160 -10.29 6.89 -19.62
C GLY A 160 -9.66 6.10 -20.76
N MET A 161 -9.52 6.64 -21.97
CA MET A 161 -8.80 6.00 -23.07
C MET A 161 -7.38 5.62 -22.64
N ARG A 162 -7.00 4.37 -22.91
CA ARG A 162 -5.70 3.83 -22.51
C ARG A 162 -4.58 4.40 -23.38
N MET A 163 -3.80 5.32 -22.81
CA MET A 163 -2.70 6.02 -23.48
C MET A 163 -1.41 5.90 -22.70
N ALA A 164 -0.28 6.22 -23.33
CA ALA A 164 1.00 6.36 -22.66
C ALA A 164 0.90 7.34 -21.48
N GLY A 165 1.73 7.15 -20.47
CA GLY A 165 1.74 8.01 -19.31
C GLY A 165 2.50 7.43 -18.13
N ARG A 166 2.46 8.12 -16.99
CA ARG A 166 3.13 7.69 -15.76
C ARG A 166 2.53 6.39 -15.24
N THR A 167 3.40 5.43 -14.91
CA THR A 167 3.04 4.13 -14.35
C THR A 167 3.72 3.94 -13.01
N GLY A 168 3.01 3.31 -12.06
CA GLY A 168 3.48 3.16 -10.69
C GLY A 168 3.47 4.46 -9.89
N GLY A 169 3.99 4.40 -8.65
CA GLY A 169 3.94 5.52 -7.72
C GLY A 169 2.51 5.90 -7.32
N LYS A 170 1.60 4.94 -7.35
CA LYS A 170 0.21 5.10 -6.93
C LYS A 170 -0.07 4.24 -5.71
N GLN A 171 -0.96 4.70 -4.87
CA GLN A 171 -1.52 3.90 -3.80
C GLN A 171 -2.35 2.77 -4.41
N GLN A 172 -2.17 1.59 -3.90
CA GLN A 172 -2.91 0.39 -4.28
C GLN A 172 -3.34 -0.34 -3.03
N GLU A 173 -4.54 -0.85 -3.04
CA GLU A 173 -5.11 -1.69 -2.01
C GLU A 173 -5.24 -3.12 -2.54
N THR A 174 -4.89 -4.09 -1.74
CA THR A 174 -4.95 -5.51 -2.12
C THR A 174 -5.40 -6.30 -0.91
N GLU A 175 -6.46 -7.08 -1.08
CA GLU A 175 -6.92 -8.05 -0.09
C GLU A 175 -6.01 -9.28 -0.13
N LEU A 176 -5.59 -9.74 1.03
CA LEU A 176 -4.58 -10.77 1.15
C LEU A 176 -4.92 -11.76 2.27
N ARG A 177 -4.64 -13.04 2.02
CA ARG A 177 -4.82 -14.07 3.05
C ARG A 177 -3.66 -14.04 4.04
N LYS A 178 -3.98 -13.96 5.33
CA LYS A 178 -3.01 -14.11 6.40
C LYS A 178 -2.64 -15.60 6.54
N ILE A 179 -1.37 -15.92 6.69
CA ILE A 179 -0.95 -17.30 6.96
C ILE A 179 -0.47 -17.47 8.40
N LYS A 180 0.40 -16.61 8.88
CA LYS A 180 0.94 -16.74 10.24
C LYS A 180 1.31 -15.39 10.82
N ILE A 181 1.00 -15.18 12.07
CA ILE A 181 1.51 -14.10 12.90
C ILE A 181 2.64 -14.65 13.76
N ILE A 182 3.76 -13.96 13.82
CA ILE A 182 4.87 -14.26 14.71
C ILE A 182 4.99 -13.08 15.67
N PRO A 183 4.66 -13.25 16.96
CA PRO A 183 4.57 -12.15 17.91
C PRO A 183 5.93 -11.53 18.28
N GLU A 184 7.02 -12.24 18.12
CA GLU A 184 8.35 -11.77 18.49
C GLU A 184 9.12 -11.18 17.30
N SER A 185 8.92 -9.91 17.05
CA SER A 185 9.70 -9.02 16.16
C SER A 185 9.42 -9.01 14.66
N VAL A 186 8.85 -10.02 14.03
CA VAL A 186 8.52 -9.99 12.60
C VAL A 186 7.20 -10.71 12.33
N SER A 187 6.21 -9.98 11.90
CA SER A 187 4.94 -10.57 11.45
C SER A 187 5.05 -11.04 10.00
N TYR A 188 4.93 -12.34 9.78
CA TYR A 188 4.80 -12.92 8.44
C TYR A 188 3.34 -12.91 8.06
N THR A 189 2.92 -11.97 7.23
CA THR A 189 1.63 -12.06 6.58
C THR A 189 1.80 -12.65 5.21
N HIS A 190 1.04 -13.68 4.93
CA HIS A 190 1.00 -14.30 3.61
C HIS A 190 0.22 -13.41 2.67
N LEU A 191 0.91 -13.09 1.66
CA LEU A 191 0.34 -12.47 0.49
C LEU A 191 0.62 -13.41 -0.65
N ARG A 192 -0.33 -14.31 -0.95
CA ARG A 192 -0.32 -14.87 -2.29
C ARG A 192 -0.22 -13.67 -3.20
N ALA A 193 0.93 -13.53 -3.86
CA ALA A 193 0.99 -12.63 -4.97
C ALA A 193 -0.11 -13.12 -5.92
N HIS A 194 -1.30 -12.54 -5.81
CA HIS A 194 -2.10 -12.45 -6.99
C HIS A 194 -1.15 -11.75 -7.94
N GLU A 195 -0.61 -12.52 -8.86
CA GLU A 195 -0.14 -11.96 -10.08
C GLU A 195 -1.24 -11.02 -10.51
N THR A 196 -1.12 -9.74 -10.11
CA THR A 196 -1.66 -8.73 -10.96
C THR A 196 -0.95 -9.04 -12.24
N LYS A 197 -1.63 -9.75 -13.15
CA LYS A 197 -1.20 -9.89 -14.53
C LYS A 197 -0.71 -8.50 -14.84
N ALA A 198 0.60 -8.38 -14.96
CA ALA A 198 1.21 -7.18 -15.45
C ALA A 198 0.69 -7.06 -16.88
N ASN A 199 -0.46 -6.45 -17.00
CA ASN A 199 -0.93 -5.95 -18.26
C ASN A 199 -0.16 -4.67 -18.56
#